data_1e4d66cb127fd0bd3553424617738412
#
_entry.id   1e4d66cb127fd0bd3553424617738412
#
_cell.length_a   1.000
_cell.length_b   1.000
_cell.length_c   1.000
_cell.angle_alpha   90.00
_cell.angle_beta   90.00
_cell.angle_gamma   90.00
#
_symmetry.space_group_name_H-M   'P 1'
#
loop_
_entity.id
_entity.type
_entity.pdbx_description
1 polymer ?
#
loop_
_entity_poly.entity_id
_entity_poly.type
_entity_poly.pdbx_seq_one_letter_code
_entity_poly.pdbx_strand_id
1 'polypeptide(L)'
;KGSGVRPMMAEPILRIQGASIGFEKENPLLVDVDLELKPGEIIGIIGRSGIGKSTLLRTVAGLLPPLSGQLDTPPGIGEIGYIPQRLGLVNHKNVGYNVMMGALTRAPLWQTLFSLPGLELRQSARAAIEAVGLSDKVLDSISQLSGGQQQRVAIARSMVQNPTLLLADECLGELDSETAKEIIELIQKLAKEDNVAIIIVDHNPVRVATFCDRVLHVKGIHIEEVDV
;
A
#
# COMPACT_ATOMS: atom_id res chain seq x y z
N LYS A 1 8.90 17.09 -42.61
CA LYS A 1 7.74 17.12 -41.67
C LYS A 1 7.92 15.99 -40.69
N GLY A 2 8.59 16.25 -39.57
CA GLY A 2 8.75 15.31 -38.48
C GLY A 2 7.46 15.24 -37.66
N SER A 3 6.76 14.10 -37.68
CA SER A 3 5.70 13.81 -36.75
C SER A 3 6.33 13.52 -35.40
N GLY A 4 6.38 14.54 -34.54
CA GLY A 4 6.73 14.36 -33.14
C GLY A 4 5.69 13.47 -32.48
N VAL A 5 6.04 12.20 -32.28
CA VAL A 5 5.30 11.32 -31.40
C VAL A 5 5.49 11.90 -30.00
N ARG A 6 4.45 12.56 -29.46
CA ARG A 6 4.39 12.86 -28.03
C ARG A 6 4.49 11.53 -27.29
N PRO A 7 5.42 11.39 -26.30
CA PRO A 7 5.41 10.20 -25.47
C PRO A 7 4.00 10.12 -24.86
N MET A 8 3.31 8.99 -25.06
CA MET A 8 2.07 8.70 -24.35
C MET A 8 2.41 8.73 -22.86
N MET A 9 1.98 9.78 -22.18
CA MET A 9 2.07 9.80 -20.72
C MET A 9 1.24 8.60 -20.21
N ALA A 10 1.85 7.77 -19.37
CA ALA A 10 1.14 6.64 -18.78
C ALA A 10 -0.11 7.16 -18.06
N GLU A 11 -1.24 6.53 -18.32
CA GLU A 11 -2.48 6.89 -17.62
C GLU A 11 -2.32 6.65 -16.11
N PRO A 12 -2.83 7.54 -15.28
CA PRO A 12 -2.74 7.38 -13.83
C PRO A 12 -3.51 6.13 -13.36
N ILE A 13 -2.97 5.41 -12.41
CA ILE A 13 -3.59 4.27 -11.74
C ILE A 13 -4.68 4.74 -10.75
N LEU A 14 -4.46 5.90 -10.14
CA LEU A 14 -5.38 6.54 -9.21
C LEU A 14 -5.62 7.97 -9.66
N ARG A 15 -6.88 8.38 -9.64
CA ARG A 15 -7.27 9.79 -9.83
C ARG A 15 -8.33 10.17 -8.81
N ILE A 16 -8.08 11.25 -8.09
CA ILE A 16 -9.01 11.88 -7.16
C ILE A 16 -9.24 13.31 -7.68
N GLN A 17 -10.50 13.76 -7.76
CA GLN A 17 -10.85 15.09 -8.27
C GLN A 17 -11.87 15.76 -7.36
N GLY A 18 -11.49 16.85 -6.70
CA GLY A 18 -12.33 17.68 -5.83
C GLY A 18 -13.00 16.87 -4.72
N ALA A 19 -12.34 15.82 -4.20
CA ALA A 19 -12.99 14.93 -3.25
C ALA A 19 -12.95 15.48 -1.82
N SER A 20 -14.09 15.33 -1.12
CA SER A 20 -14.15 15.52 0.33
C SER A 20 -14.16 14.15 1.01
N ILE A 21 -13.34 14.02 2.07
CA ILE A 21 -13.07 12.76 2.75
C ILE A 21 -13.34 12.93 4.25
N GLY A 22 -14.02 11.96 4.83
CA GLY A 22 -14.38 11.99 6.23
C GLY A 22 -15.48 11.00 6.55
N PHE A 23 -16.11 11.17 7.69
CA PHE A 23 -17.21 10.32 8.16
C PHE A 23 -18.57 11.01 8.03
N GLU A 24 -18.60 12.34 8.13
CA GLU A 24 -19.80 13.17 8.10
C GLU A 24 -19.63 14.30 7.09
N LYS A 25 -20.68 14.59 6.30
CA LYS A 25 -20.63 15.61 5.25
C LYS A 25 -20.45 17.02 5.81
N GLU A 26 -21.02 17.27 6.97
CA GLU A 26 -20.97 18.56 7.65
C GLU A 26 -19.61 18.85 8.28
N ASN A 27 -18.82 17.81 8.51
CA ASN A 27 -17.50 17.92 9.13
C ASN A 27 -16.48 17.00 8.45
N PRO A 28 -16.09 17.29 7.19
CA PRO A 28 -15.09 16.52 6.47
C PRO A 28 -13.71 16.69 7.11
N LEU A 29 -12.90 15.65 7.07
CA LEU A 29 -11.50 15.70 7.51
C LEU A 29 -10.61 16.33 6.44
N LEU A 30 -10.89 16.07 5.16
CA LEU A 30 -10.18 16.64 4.02
C LEU A 30 -11.20 17.14 3.00
N VAL A 31 -10.90 18.27 2.34
CA VAL A 31 -11.71 18.88 1.29
C VAL A 31 -10.86 19.20 0.06
N ASP A 32 -11.52 19.25 -1.09
CA ASP A 32 -10.92 19.61 -2.37
C ASP A 32 -9.61 18.81 -2.64
N VAL A 33 -9.67 17.50 -2.39
CA VAL A 33 -8.53 16.61 -2.62
C VAL A 33 -8.42 16.35 -4.11
N ASP A 34 -7.29 16.78 -4.69
CA ASP A 34 -6.88 16.48 -6.05
C ASP A 34 -5.57 15.68 -6.02
N LEU A 35 -5.57 14.49 -6.62
CA LEU A 35 -4.42 13.61 -6.63
C LEU A 35 -4.43 12.71 -7.85
N GLU A 36 -3.31 12.65 -8.54
CA GLU A 36 -3.03 11.62 -9.55
C GLU A 36 -1.78 10.84 -9.15
N LEU A 37 -1.83 9.51 -9.33
CA LEU A 37 -0.71 8.61 -9.07
C LEU A 37 -0.48 7.73 -10.30
N LYS A 38 0.76 7.70 -10.77
CA LYS A 38 1.17 6.95 -11.97
C LYS A 38 1.72 5.57 -11.60
N PRO A 39 1.72 4.61 -12.55
CA PRO A 39 2.42 3.33 -12.36
C PRO A 39 3.88 3.55 -11.94
N GLY A 40 4.35 2.81 -10.95
CA GLY A 40 5.73 2.87 -10.47
C GLY A 40 6.11 4.14 -9.68
N GLU A 41 5.15 5.04 -9.41
CA GLU A 41 5.35 6.25 -8.62
C GLU A 41 5.11 5.98 -7.14
N ILE A 42 5.93 6.57 -6.27
CA ILE A 42 5.79 6.52 -4.81
C ILE A 42 5.41 7.91 -4.31
N ILE A 43 4.22 8.06 -3.74
CA ILE A 43 3.78 9.28 -3.06
C ILE A 43 3.82 9.07 -1.54
N GLY A 44 4.54 9.97 -0.86
CA GLY A 44 4.54 10.06 0.59
C GLY A 44 3.49 11.05 1.10
N ILE A 45 2.72 10.67 2.13
CA ILE A 45 1.77 11.56 2.78
C ILE A 45 2.21 11.80 4.22
N ILE A 46 2.50 13.05 4.55
CA ILE A 46 2.89 13.49 5.90
C ILE A 46 1.82 14.37 6.52
N GLY A 47 1.88 14.52 7.84
CA GLY A 47 0.97 15.37 8.60
C GLY A 47 0.75 14.85 10.02
N ARG A 48 0.09 15.65 10.86
CA ARG A 48 -0.18 15.32 12.26
C ARG A 48 -1.04 14.06 12.41
N SER A 49 -0.88 13.34 13.51
CA SER A 49 -1.74 12.19 13.84
C SER A 49 -3.22 12.64 13.95
N GLY A 50 -4.13 11.80 13.47
CA GLY A 50 -5.57 12.07 13.50
C GLY A 50 -6.09 13.05 12.44
N ILE A 51 -5.25 13.62 11.58
CA ILE A 51 -5.66 14.66 10.61
C ILE A 51 -6.45 14.13 9.39
N GLY A 52 -6.58 12.81 9.23
CA GLY A 52 -7.34 12.23 8.11
C GLY A 52 -6.52 11.38 7.12
N LYS A 53 -5.19 11.23 7.29
CA LYS A 53 -4.32 10.46 6.38
C LYS A 53 -4.78 9.00 6.21
N SER A 54 -5.01 8.29 7.29
CA SER A 54 -5.52 6.90 7.24
C SER A 54 -6.94 6.83 6.68
N THR A 55 -7.75 7.88 6.87
CA THR A 55 -9.10 7.96 6.29
C THR A 55 -9.03 8.12 4.78
N LEU A 56 -8.09 8.94 4.27
CA LEU A 56 -7.80 9.04 2.83
C LEU A 56 -7.40 7.67 2.26
N LEU A 57 -6.46 6.97 2.88
CA LEU A 57 -6.05 5.64 2.40
C LEU A 57 -7.22 4.65 2.39
N ARG A 58 -8.06 4.67 3.44
CA ARG A 58 -9.25 3.80 3.49
C ARG A 58 -10.28 4.15 2.42
N THR A 59 -10.41 5.44 2.07
CA THR A 59 -11.28 5.87 0.97
C THR A 59 -10.74 5.39 -0.37
N VAL A 60 -9.44 5.54 -0.62
CA VAL A 60 -8.77 5.01 -1.83
C VAL A 60 -8.88 3.49 -1.90
N ALA A 61 -8.78 2.78 -0.76
CA ALA A 61 -8.96 1.33 -0.69
C ALA A 61 -10.41 0.86 -0.90
N GLY A 62 -11.37 1.77 -1.08
CA GLY A 62 -12.79 1.44 -1.21
C GLY A 62 -13.47 0.98 0.09
N LEU A 63 -12.80 1.15 1.24
CA LEU A 63 -13.34 0.80 2.56
C LEU A 63 -14.29 1.87 3.11
N LEU A 64 -14.20 3.09 2.61
CA LEU A 64 -15.06 4.22 2.91
C LEU A 64 -15.40 4.95 1.60
N PRO A 65 -16.65 5.35 1.36
CA PRO A 65 -16.97 6.17 0.20
C PRO A 65 -16.45 7.60 0.41
N PRO A 66 -16.07 8.33 -0.65
CA PRO A 66 -15.84 9.76 -0.54
C PRO A 66 -17.16 10.47 -0.21
N LEU A 67 -17.09 11.57 0.52
CA LEU A 67 -18.28 12.39 0.86
C LEU A 67 -18.78 13.18 -0.34
N SER A 68 -17.88 13.60 -1.24
CA SER A 68 -18.14 14.28 -2.51
C SER A 68 -16.93 14.13 -3.45
N GLY A 69 -17.07 14.60 -4.69
CA GLY A 69 -16.01 14.53 -5.71
C GLY A 69 -15.98 13.19 -6.43
N GLN A 70 -14.89 12.95 -7.17
CA GLN A 70 -14.69 11.73 -7.96
C GLN A 70 -13.44 10.99 -7.49
N LEU A 71 -13.52 9.68 -7.51
CA LEU A 71 -12.43 8.77 -7.14
C LEU A 71 -12.39 7.61 -8.13
N ASP A 72 -11.37 7.59 -8.98
CA ASP A 72 -11.10 6.51 -9.92
C ASP A 72 -9.94 5.68 -9.40
N THR A 73 -10.18 4.41 -9.15
CA THR A 73 -9.20 3.44 -8.65
C THR A 73 -9.16 2.21 -9.55
N PRO A 74 -8.11 1.36 -9.47
CA PRO A 74 -8.09 0.09 -10.18
C PRO A 74 -9.37 -0.72 -9.91
N PRO A 75 -10.10 -1.18 -10.96
CA PRO A 75 -11.43 -1.79 -10.81
C PRO A 75 -11.40 -3.26 -10.40
N GLY A 76 -10.26 -3.92 -10.48
CA GLY A 76 -10.13 -5.37 -10.27
C GLY A 76 -10.10 -5.76 -8.79
N ILE A 77 -10.72 -6.90 -8.48
CA ILE A 77 -10.61 -7.48 -7.13
C ILE A 77 -9.14 -7.85 -6.87
N GLY A 78 -8.57 -7.30 -5.79
CA GLY A 78 -7.18 -7.55 -5.40
C GLY A 78 -6.16 -6.64 -6.08
N GLU A 79 -6.56 -5.71 -6.93
CA GLU A 79 -5.63 -4.74 -7.53
C GLU A 79 -5.16 -3.65 -6.55
N ILE A 80 -5.85 -3.46 -5.45
CA ILE A 80 -5.44 -2.56 -4.37
C ILE A 80 -4.94 -3.39 -3.19
N GLY A 81 -3.65 -3.30 -2.88
CA GLY A 81 -3.03 -3.81 -1.66
C GLY A 81 -3.15 -2.79 -0.54
N TYR A 82 -3.51 -3.21 0.67
CA TYR A 82 -3.58 -2.31 1.82
C TYR A 82 -2.85 -2.90 3.03
N ILE A 83 -1.85 -2.18 3.51
CA ILE A 83 -1.12 -2.49 4.73
C ILE A 83 -1.57 -1.49 5.80
N PRO A 84 -2.47 -1.88 6.71
CA PRO A 84 -2.92 -1.00 7.78
C PRO A 84 -1.84 -0.83 8.87
N GLN A 85 -1.90 0.25 9.63
CA GLN A 85 -1.00 0.54 10.75
C GLN A 85 -0.84 -0.65 11.73
N ARG A 86 -1.89 -1.39 12.01
CA ARG A 86 -1.88 -2.61 12.84
C ARG A 86 -1.66 -3.89 12.04
N LEU A 87 -1.06 -3.83 10.88
CA LEU A 87 -0.68 -4.91 9.95
C LEU A 87 -1.79 -5.94 9.63
N GLY A 88 -2.78 -6.15 10.49
CA GLY A 88 -3.88 -7.10 10.30
C GLY A 88 -3.41 -8.55 10.13
N LEU A 89 -2.35 -8.96 10.81
CA LEU A 89 -1.84 -10.33 10.80
C LEU A 89 -2.58 -11.21 11.82
N VAL A 90 -2.72 -12.49 11.49
CA VAL A 90 -3.31 -13.50 12.39
C VAL A 90 -2.22 -14.03 13.31
N ASN A 91 -2.10 -13.48 14.51
CA ASN A 91 -0.99 -13.68 15.44
C ASN A 91 -0.69 -15.14 15.81
N HIS A 92 -1.72 -15.98 15.95
CA HIS A 92 -1.59 -17.41 16.31
C HIS A 92 -1.33 -18.32 15.11
N LYS A 93 -1.25 -17.77 13.91
CA LYS A 93 -0.91 -18.49 12.68
C LYS A 93 0.53 -18.19 12.26
N ASN A 94 1.10 -19.08 11.46
CA ASN A 94 2.46 -18.94 10.97
C ASN A 94 2.57 -17.93 9.80
N VAL A 95 3.80 -17.59 9.43
CA VAL A 95 4.15 -16.71 8.32
C VAL A 95 3.51 -17.19 7.03
N GLY A 96 3.70 -18.48 6.68
CA GLY A 96 3.17 -19.06 5.45
C GLY A 96 1.66 -18.89 5.31
N TYR A 97 0.91 -19.12 6.40
CA TYR A 97 -0.54 -18.89 6.44
C TYR A 97 -0.89 -17.41 6.17
N ASN A 98 -0.24 -16.49 6.89
CA ASN A 98 -0.53 -15.06 6.74
C ASN A 98 -0.24 -14.52 5.33
N VAL A 99 0.86 -14.95 4.73
CA VAL A 99 1.21 -14.56 3.36
C VAL A 99 0.23 -15.19 2.36
N MET A 100 -0.13 -16.46 2.55
CA MET A 100 -1.09 -17.15 1.69
C MET A 100 -2.48 -16.50 1.68
N MET A 101 -2.89 -15.83 2.77
CA MET A 101 -4.14 -15.07 2.81
C MET A 101 -4.21 -13.98 1.74
N GLY A 102 -3.07 -13.39 1.34
CA GLY A 102 -3.01 -12.45 0.22
C GLY A 102 -3.40 -13.08 -1.13
N ALA A 103 -3.16 -14.37 -1.30
CA ALA A 103 -3.51 -15.09 -2.52
C ALA A 103 -5.02 -15.33 -2.69
N LEU A 104 -5.81 -15.22 -1.62
CA LEU A 104 -7.25 -15.50 -1.67
C LEU A 104 -8.02 -14.57 -2.61
N THR A 105 -7.55 -13.34 -2.81
CA THR A 105 -8.17 -12.38 -3.74
C THR A 105 -8.05 -12.82 -5.21
N ARG A 106 -7.07 -13.67 -5.51
CA ARG A 106 -6.77 -14.21 -6.86
C ARG A 106 -7.25 -15.66 -7.03
N ALA A 107 -7.60 -16.33 -5.94
CA ALA A 107 -8.02 -17.72 -5.99
C ALA A 107 -9.46 -17.83 -6.53
N PRO A 108 -9.76 -18.79 -7.42
CA PRO A 108 -11.12 -19.13 -7.80
C PRO A 108 -11.93 -19.51 -6.54
N LEU A 109 -13.21 -19.15 -6.48
CA LEU A 109 -14.09 -19.37 -5.33
C LEU A 109 -14.07 -20.82 -4.82
N TRP A 110 -14.01 -21.81 -5.71
CA TRP A 110 -13.96 -23.23 -5.34
C TRP A 110 -12.66 -23.61 -4.63
N GLN A 111 -11.49 -23.02 -5.01
CA GLN A 111 -10.22 -23.24 -4.29
C GLN A 111 -10.25 -22.64 -2.89
N THR A 112 -10.86 -21.48 -2.76
CA THR A 112 -11.05 -20.82 -1.46
C THR A 112 -11.98 -21.64 -0.57
N LEU A 113 -13.08 -22.16 -1.13
CA LEU A 113 -14.06 -22.97 -0.39
C LEU A 113 -13.48 -24.28 0.15
N PHE A 114 -12.61 -24.94 -0.62
CA PHE A 114 -11.97 -26.20 -0.20
C PHE A 114 -10.63 -26.02 0.50
N SER A 115 -10.20 -24.77 0.77
CA SER A 115 -8.91 -24.44 1.40
C SER A 115 -7.70 -25.10 0.70
N LEU A 116 -7.78 -25.30 -0.62
CA LEU A 116 -6.76 -25.93 -1.45
C LEU A 116 -6.15 -24.88 -2.41
N PRO A 117 -5.23 -24.00 -1.91
CA PRO A 117 -4.57 -23.05 -2.80
C PRO A 117 -3.81 -23.82 -3.88
N GLY A 118 -4.02 -23.43 -5.13
CA GLY A 118 -3.35 -24.02 -6.28
C GLY A 118 -1.83 -23.96 -6.16
N LEU A 119 -1.14 -24.79 -6.94
CA LEU A 119 0.33 -24.87 -6.92
C LEU A 119 0.96 -23.49 -7.21
N GLU A 120 0.41 -22.76 -8.17
CA GLU A 120 0.88 -21.40 -8.54
C GLU A 120 0.82 -20.40 -7.37
N LEU A 121 -0.29 -20.42 -6.60
CA LEU A 121 -0.44 -19.53 -5.45
C LEU A 121 0.54 -19.88 -4.33
N ARG A 122 0.84 -21.16 -4.13
CA ARG A 122 1.86 -21.61 -3.17
C ARG A 122 3.26 -21.18 -3.59
N GLN A 123 3.56 -21.25 -4.89
CA GLN A 123 4.84 -20.78 -5.43
C GLN A 123 4.98 -19.28 -5.29
N SER A 124 3.92 -18.49 -5.62
CA SER A 124 3.91 -17.04 -5.43
C SER A 124 4.11 -16.65 -3.96
N ALA A 125 3.43 -17.34 -3.02
CA ALA A 125 3.62 -17.09 -1.59
C ALA A 125 5.05 -17.42 -1.13
N ARG A 126 5.63 -18.51 -1.62
CA ARG A 126 7.03 -18.86 -1.30
C ARG A 126 8.00 -17.83 -1.83
N ALA A 127 7.84 -17.41 -3.08
CA ALA A 127 8.66 -16.36 -3.69
C ALA A 127 8.57 -15.03 -2.94
N ALA A 128 7.36 -14.64 -2.52
CA ALA A 128 7.16 -13.43 -1.72
C ALA A 128 7.84 -13.52 -0.34
N ILE A 129 7.76 -14.67 0.34
CA ILE A 129 8.45 -14.89 1.63
C ILE A 129 9.97 -14.84 1.45
N GLU A 130 10.49 -15.42 0.38
CA GLU A 130 11.92 -15.36 0.04
C GLU A 130 12.37 -13.93 -0.25
N ALA A 131 11.58 -13.17 -1.03
CA ALA A 131 11.88 -11.78 -1.38
C ALA A 131 11.98 -10.85 -0.16
N VAL A 132 11.24 -11.15 0.91
CA VAL A 132 11.31 -10.39 2.17
C VAL A 132 12.31 -10.97 3.19
N GLY A 133 13.09 -12.01 2.80
CA GLY A 133 14.13 -12.60 3.66
C GLY A 133 13.61 -13.40 4.86
N LEU A 134 12.45 -14.07 4.72
CA LEU A 134 11.83 -14.84 5.81
C LEU A 134 11.67 -16.34 5.50
N SER A 135 12.50 -16.88 4.60
CA SER A 135 12.41 -18.30 4.18
C SER A 135 12.59 -19.28 5.32
N ASP A 136 13.44 -18.96 6.31
CA ASP A 136 13.70 -19.75 7.52
C ASP A 136 12.56 -19.64 8.57
N LYS A 137 11.64 -18.68 8.41
CA LYS A 137 10.56 -18.33 9.34
C LYS A 137 9.16 -18.77 8.88
N VAL A 138 9.05 -19.51 7.78
CA VAL A 138 7.76 -19.88 7.15
C VAL A 138 6.78 -20.52 8.15
N LEU A 139 7.29 -21.34 9.06
CA LEU A 139 6.50 -22.08 10.07
C LEU A 139 6.41 -21.35 11.41
N ASP A 140 7.17 -20.27 11.63
CA ASP A 140 7.13 -19.51 12.88
C ASP A 140 5.79 -18.77 13.02
N SER A 141 5.27 -18.74 14.24
CA SER A 141 4.06 -17.96 14.57
C SER A 141 4.37 -16.46 14.49
N ILE A 142 3.41 -15.65 14.02
CA ILE A 142 3.56 -14.19 13.99
C ILE A 142 3.90 -13.61 15.36
N SER A 143 3.37 -14.18 16.44
CA SER A 143 3.65 -13.74 17.81
C SER A 143 5.12 -13.92 18.24
N GLN A 144 5.91 -14.70 17.54
CA GLN A 144 7.33 -14.94 17.79
C GLN A 144 8.26 -14.03 17.00
N LEU A 145 7.71 -13.26 16.07
CA LEU A 145 8.45 -12.37 15.18
C LEU A 145 8.66 -10.98 15.79
N SER A 146 9.80 -10.35 15.46
CA SER A 146 10.00 -8.92 15.73
C SER A 146 9.02 -8.04 14.94
N GLY A 147 8.85 -6.78 15.35
CA GLY A 147 7.98 -5.84 14.63
C GLY A 147 8.36 -5.70 13.15
N GLY A 148 9.66 -5.58 12.84
CA GLY A 148 10.15 -5.52 11.46
C GLY A 148 9.89 -6.81 10.66
N GLN A 149 10.02 -7.98 11.28
CA GLN A 149 9.67 -9.24 10.63
C GLN A 149 8.16 -9.32 10.35
N GLN A 150 7.31 -8.88 11.29
CA GLN A 150 5.87 -8.80 11.06
C GLN A 150 5.51 -7.87 9.92
N GLN A 151 6.20 -6.72 9.78
CA GLN A 151 6.00 -5.83 8.64
C GLN A 151 6.40 -6.47 7.32
N ARG A 152 7.52 -7.18 7.27
CA ARG A 152 7.92 -7.97 6.09
C ARG A 152 6.87 -9.02 5.72
N VAL A 153 6.24 -9.67 6.70
CA VAL A 153 5.10 -10.59 6.44
C VAL A 153 3.91 -9.85 5.81
N ALA A 154 3.56 -8.65 6.31
CA ALA A 154 2.48 -7.85 5.74
C ALA A 154 2.77 -7.40 4.29
N ILE A 155 4.02 -7.04 3.99
CA ILE A 155 4.46 -6.71 2.63
C ILE A 155 4.41 -7.96 1.75
N ALA A 156 4.95 -9.11 2.19
CA ALA A 156 4.90 -10.36 1.44
C ALA A 156 3.45 -10.77 1.12
N ARG A 157 2.52 -10.59 2.07
CA ARG A 157 1.09 -10.81 1.85
C ARG A 157 0.54 -9.93 0.74
N SER A 158 0.93 -8.65 0.70
CA SER A 158 0.53 -7.73 -0.36
C SER A 158 1.16 -8.08 -1.71
N MET A 159 2.42 -8.54 -1.73
CA MET A 159 3.09 -9.01 -2.95
C MET A 159 2.35 -10.20 -3.59
N VAL A 160 1.90 -11.17 -2.80
CA VAL A 160 1.15 -12.33 -3.32
C VAL A 160 -0.18 -11.91 -3.92
N GLN A 161 -0.77 -10.84 -3.43
CA GLN A 161 -1.95 -10.22 -4.01
C GLN A 161 -1.66 -9.66 -5.42
N ASN A 162 -0.40 -9.30 -5.72
CA ASN A 162 0.07 -8.69 -6.96
C ASN A 162 -0.73 -7.44 -7.35
N PRO A 163 -0.78 -6.44 -6.45
CA PRO A 163 -1.58 -5.25 -6.66
C PRO A 163 -0.94 -4.32 -7.70
N THR A 164 -1.76 -3.50 -8.36
CA THR A 164 -1.29 -2.38 -9.18
C THR A 164 -1.12 -1.10 -8.35
N LEU A 165 -1.83 -1.03 -7.22
CA LEU A 165 -1.77 0.07 -6.24
C LEU A 165 -1.55 -0.50 -4.83
N LEU A 166 -0.51 -0.06 -4.14
CA LEU A 166 -0.21 -0.40 -2.75
C LEU A 166 -0.40 0.81 -1.84
N LEU A 167 -1.20 0.65 -0.81
CA LEU A 167 -1.44 1.65 0.22
C LEU A 167 -0.82 1.19 1.53
N ALA A 168 0.09 1.98 2.11
CA ALA A 168 0.82 1.64 3.33
C ALA A 168 0.60 2.71 4.41
N ASP A 169 -0.07 2.34 5.49
CA ASP A 169 -0.45 3.24 6.58
C ASP A 169 0.52 3.09 7.75
N GLU A 170 1.43 4.06 7.93
CA GLU A 170 2.43 4.14 9.00
C GLU A 170 3.28 2.86 9.21
N CYS A 171 3.56 2.14 8.13
CA CYS A 171 4.26 0.86 8.19
C CYS A 171 5.76 0.96 8.55
N LEU A 172 6.33 2.17 8.65
CA LEU A 172 7.73 2.41 9.02
C LEU A 172 7.90 3.00 10.43
N GLY A 173 6.80 3.26 11.14
CA GLY A 173 6.77 4.14 12.32
C GLY A 173 7.58 3.64 13.53
N GLU A 174 7.55 2.35 13.82
CA GLU A 174 8.13 1.75 15.04
C GLU A 174 9.42 0.95 14.79
N LEU A 175 10.03 1.14 13.61
CA LEU A 175 11.23 0.41 13.22
C LEU A 175 12.50 1.16 13.59
N ASP A 176 13.54 0.40 13.95
CA ASP A 176 14.90 0.91 13.97
C ASP A 176 15.35 1.32 12.56
N SER A 177 16.40 2.14 12.49
CA SER A 177 16.84 2.73 11.22
C SER A 177 17.32 1.72 10.17
N GLU A 178 17.89 0.61 10.59
CA GLU A 178 18.39 -0.44 9.69
C GLU A 178 17.22 -1.22 9.09
N THR A 179 16.31 -1.68 9.93
CA THR A 179 15.09 -2.38 9.49
C THR A 179 14.22 -1.46 8.60
N ALA A 180 14.09 -0.17 8.95
CA ALA A 180 13.34 0.78 8.13
C ALA A 180 13.96 0.92 6.73
N LYS A 181 15.30 0.97 6.62
CA LYS A 181 16.01 1.03 5.35
C LYS A 181 15.73 -0.19 4.47
N GLU A 182 15.80 -1.40 5.04
CA GLU A 182 15.51 -2.64 4.31
C GLU A 182 14.06 -2.68 3.79
N ILE A 183 13.09 -2.18 4.58
CA ILE A 183 11.69 -2.07 4.15
C ILE A 183 11.52 -1.04 3.04
N ILE A 184 12.23 0.10 3.12
CA ILE A 184 12.22 1.13 2.07
C ILE A 184 12.77 0.56 0.76
N GLU A 185 13.91 -0.14 0.79
CA GLU A 185 14.50 -0.78 -0.39
C GLU A 185 13.51 -1.77 -1.03
N LEU A 186 12.77 -2.55 -0.22
CA LEU A 186 11.74 -3.45 -0.70
C LEU A 186 10.56 -2.71 -1.36
N ILE A 187 10.11 -1.61 -0.77
CA ILE A 187 9.04 -0.74 -1.32
C ILE A 187 9.49 -0.13 -2.66
N GLN A 188 10.72 0.40 -2.72
CA GLN A 188 11.28 0.95 -3.95
C GLN A 188 11.40 -0.11 -5.05
N LYS A 189 11.79 -1.33 -4.70
CA LYS A 189 11.85 -2.44 -5.63
C LYS A 189 10.47 -2.76 -6.21
N LEU A 190 9.44 -2.88 -5.37
CA LEU A 190 8.07 -3.09 -5.82
C LEU A 190 7.59 -2.00 -6.79
N ALA A 191 7.91 -0.74 -6.50
CA ALA A 191 7.53 0.36 -7.38
C ALA A 191 8.29 0.31 -8.71
N LYS A 192 9.61 0.18 -8.70
CA LYS A 192 10.44 0.38 -9.91
C LYS A 192 10.56 -0.87 -10.76
N GLU A 193 10.61 -2.08 -10.18
CA GLU A 193 10.74 -3.33 -10.92
C GLU A 193 9.37 -3.93 -11.28
N ASP A 194 8.40 -3.90 -10.35
CA ASP A 194 7.07 -4.49 -10.56
C ASP A 194 6.04 -3.45 -11.01
N ASN A 195 6.44 -2.18 -11.20
CA ASN A 195 5.61 -1.07 -11.67
C ASN A 195 4.38 -0.79 -10.79
N VAL A 196 4.47 -1.09 -9.49
CA VAL A 196 3.40 -0.87 -8.50
C VAL A 196 3.35 0.61 -8.13
N ALA A 197 2.18 1.24 -8.25
CA ALA A 197 1.95 2.58 -7.71
C ALA A 197 1.80 2.51 -6.18
N ILE A 198 2.45 3.40 -5.43
CA ILE A 198 2.49 3.30 -3.97
C ILE A 198 2.12 4.62 -3.30
N ILE A 199 1.20 4.57 -2.33
CA ILE A 199 0.99 5.66 -1.38
C ILE A 199 1.41 5.19 0.00
N ILE A 200 2.34 5.91 0.61
CA ILE A 200 2.81 5.63 1.96
C ILE A 200 2.52 6.81 2.90
N VAL A 201 1.90 6.52 4.02
CA VAL A 201 1.72 7.49 5.12
C VAL A 201 2.83 7.30 6.14
N ASP A 202 3.49 8.38 6.49
CA ASP A 202 4.49 8.41 7.56
C ASP A 202 4.43 9.76 8.30
N HIS A 203 4.89 9.77 9.53
CA HIS A 203 4.97 10.99 10.34
C HIS A 203 6.38 11.63 10.29
N ASN A 204 7.36 10.96 9.70
CA ASN A 204 8.74 11.46 9.58
C ASN A 204 8.98 12.04 8.17
N PRO A 205 8.95 13.37 7.99
CA PRO A 205 9.10 14.00 6.68
C PRO A 205 10.49 13.76 6.06
N VAL A 206 11.54 13.71 6.89
CA VAL A 206 12.91 13.48 6.41
C VAL A 206 13.03 12.09 5.80
N ARG A 207 12.44 11.08 6.45
CA ARG A 207 12.46 9.71 5.93
C ARG A 207 11.71 9.60 4.61
N VAL A 208 10.51 10.16 4.52
CA VAL A 208 9.68 10.14 3.31
C VAL A 208 10.39 10.80 2.14
N ALA A 209 11.04 11.94 2.37
CA ALA A 209 11.83 12.67 1.40
C ALA A 209 12.95 11.85 0.75
N THR A 210 13.47 10.83 1.43
CA THR A 210 14.62 10.06 0.91
C THR A 210 14.25 9.05 -0.16
N PHE A 211 12.98 8.68 -0.30
CA PHE A 211 12.60 7.58 -1.19
C PHE A 211 11.30 7.78 -1.97
N CYS A 212 10.48 8.78 -1.65
CA CYS A 212 9.27 9.08 -2.39
C CYS A 212 9.58 10.00 -3.59
N ASP A 213 8.86 9.79 -4.70
CA ASP A 213 8.97 10.65 -5.88
C ASP A 213 8.29 12.01 -5.65
N ARG A 214 7.22 12.03 -4.84
CA ARG A 214 6.48 13.24 -4.43
C ARG A 214 6.06 13.13 -2.97
N VAL A 215 5.96 14.26 -2.29
CA VAL A 215 5.50 14.32 -0.90
C VAL A 215 4.32 15.28 -0.78
N LEU A 216 3.26 14.80 -0.16
CA LEU A 216 2.05 15.55 0.14
C LEU A 216 1.96 15.82 1.64
N HIS A 217 1.71 17.06 2.02
CA HIS A 217 1.52 17.45 3.41
C HIS A 217 0.06 17.78 3.69
N VAL A 218 -0.53 17.09 4.64
CA VAL A 218 -1.87 17.42 5.14
C VAL A 218 -1.78 18.52 6.17
N LYS A 219 -2.34 19.71 5.83
CA LYS A 219 -2.41 20.89 6.69
C LYS A 219 -3.86 21.32 6.91
N GLY A 220 -4.35 21.24 8.16
CA GLY A 220 -5.77 21.46 8.42
C GLY A 220 -6.63 20.45 7.67
N ILE A 221 -7.47 20.91 6.77
CA ILE A 221 -8.36 20.09 5.95
C ILE A 221 -7.92 19.97 4.49
N HIS A 222 -6.76 20.53 4.13
CA HIS A 222 -6.22 20.53 2.76
C HIS A 222 -4.97 19.69 2.63
N ILE A 223 -4.70 19.26 1.40
CA ILE A 223 -3.47 18.54 1.03
C ILE A 223 -2.69 19.42 0.05
N GLU A 224 -1.41 19.63 0.33
CA GLU A 224 -0.51 20.41 -0.49
C GLU A 224 0.72 19.56 -0.86
N GLU A 225 1.17 19.64 -2.11
CA GLU A 225 2.45 19.07 -2.50
C GLU A 225 3.58 19.95 -1.96
N VAL A 226 4.61 19.34 -1.41
CA VAL A 226 5.76 20.05 -0.84
C VAL A 226 7.04 19.60 -1.52
N ASP A 227 7.89 20.58 -1.83
CA ASP A 227 9.26 20.34 -2.28
C ASP A 227 10.08 19.86 -1.07
N VAL A 228 10.77 18.73 -1.20
CA VAL A 228 11.51 18.06 -0.10
C VAL A 228 12.96 17.87 -0.47
#